data_1690e846a106ca778a2f03d78a5bd8cb
#
_entry.id   1690e846a106ca778a2f03d78a5bd8cb
#
_cell.length_a   1.000
_cell.length_b   1.000
_cell.length_c   1.000
_cell.angle_alpha   90.00
_cell.angle_beta   90.00
_cell.angle_gamma   90.00
#
_symmetry.space_group_name_H-M   'P 1'
#
loop_
_entity.id
_entity.type
_entity.pdbx_description
1 polymer ?
#
loop_
_entity_poly.entity_id
_entity_poly.type
_entity_poly.pdbx_seq_one_letter_code
_entity_poly.pdbx_strand_id
1 'polypeptide(L)'
;MGATFANRGVNSCTNERVVDLETCHCALAVMTTAGLYETSGDWLYDIGLPGKSGIGGGIVTVSPGKGGLGTFAPLLDPAGNSVKGQLVARFLSRRVGMDLLVSGPQG
;
A
#
# COMPACT_ATOMS: atom_id res chain seq x y z
N MET A 1 -3.10 10.68 1.85
CA MET A 1 -3.41 9.99 0.59
C MET A 1 -3.77 8.53 0.81
N GLY A 2 -2.91 7.74 1.43
CA GLY A 2 -3.21 6.33 1.67
C GLY A 2 -4.50 6.09 2.44
N ALA A 3 -4.74 6.87 3.49
CA ALA A 3 -5.99 6.76 4.26
C ALA A 3 -7.23 7.08 3.42
N THR A 4 -7.12 8.01 2.47
CA THR A 4 -8.22 8.33 1.56
C THR A 4 -8.56 7.14 0.65
N PHE A 5 -7.55 6.46 0.10
CA PHE A 5 -7.78 5.26 -0.68
C PHE A 5 -8.33 4.12 0.17
N ALA A 6 -7.85 3.97 1.40
CA ALA A 6 -8.38 2.97 2.33
C ALA A 6 -9.84 3.23 2.70
N ASN A 7 -10.25 4.49 2.68
CA ASN A 7 -11.62 4.92 3.00
C ASN A 7 -12.46 5.17 1.73
N ARG A 8 -12.22 4.39 0.71
CA ARG A 8 -13.00 4.39 -0.54
C ARG A 8 -13.06 5.74 -1.27
N GLY A 9 -11.99 6.53 -1.16
CA GLY A 9 -11.88 7.82 -1.83
C GLY A 9 -12.37 9.01 -1.02
N VAL A 10 -12.76 8.81 0.22
CA VAL A 10 -13.20 9.89 1.11
C VAL A 10 -12.10 10.22 2.11
N ASN A 11 -11.73 11.49 2.20
CA ASN A 11 -10.78 11.96 3.20
C ASN A 11 -11.43 11.91 4.58
N SER A 12 -10.93 11.05 5.47
CA SER A 12 -11.51 10.85 6.79
C SER A 12 -11.36 12.06 7.72
N CYS A 13 -10.42 12.95 7.46
CA CYS A 13 -10.24 14.17 8.27
C CYS A 13 -11.24 15.26 7.91
N THR A 14 -11.53 15.43 6.62
CA THR A 14 -12.44 16.47 6.13
C THR A 14 -13.82 15.94 5.78
N ASN A 15 -13.97 14.64 5.68
CA ASN A 15 -15.16 13.94 5.24
C ASN A 15 -15.58 14.32 3.81
N GLU A 16 -14.63 14.79 3.01
CA GLU A 16 -14.85 15.14 1.62
C GLU A 16 -14.48 13.99 0.70
N ARG A 17 -15.28 13.76 -0.33
CA ARG A 17 -14.93 12.82 -1.38
C ARG A 17 -13.87 13.43 -2.29
N VAL A 18 -12.72 12.79 -2.36
CA VAL A 18 -11.59 13.23 -3.19
C VAL A 18 -11.59 12.50 -4.53
N VAL A 19 -11.91 11.20 -4.51
CA VAL A 19 -11.90 10.32 -5.68
C VAL A 19 -13.18 9.50 -5.65
N ASP A 20 -13.80 9.29 -6.80
CA ASP A 20 -14.99 8.45 -6.82
C ASP A 20 -14.66 6.98 -6.52
N LEU A 21 -15.68 6.21 -6.16
CA LEU A 21 -15.52 4.84 -5.70
C LEU A 21 -14.88 3.95 -6.79
N GLU A 22 -15.31 4.10 -8.02
CA GLU A 22 -14.80 3.30 -9.13
C GLU A 22 -13.34 3.62 -9.44
N THR A 23 -12.97 4.89 -9.47
CA THR A 23 -11.59 5.31 -9.68
C THR A 23 -10.69 4.82 -8.54
N CYS A 24 -11.16 4.89 -7.31
CA CYS A 24 -10.44 4.36 -6.15
C CYS A 24 -10.19 2.86 -6.29
N HIS A 25 -11.22 2.11 -6.68
CA HIS A 25 -11.09 0.67 -6.90
C HIS A 25 -10.09 0.34 -8.00
N CYS A 26 -10.15 1.04 -9.13
CA CYS A 26 -9.19 0.87 -10.22
C CYS A 26 -7.76 1.18 -9.81
N ALA A 27 -7.55 2.25 -9.06
CA ALA A 27 -6.22 2.63 -8.58
C ALA A 27 -5.63 1.57 -7.67
N LEU A 28 -6.42 1.04 -6.73
CA LEU A 28 -5.97 -0.02 -5.83
C LEU A 28 -5.63 -1.31 -6.59
N ALA A 29 -6.41 -1.67 -7.61
CA ALA A 29 -6.14 -2.84 -8.42
C ALA A 29 -4.81 -2.70 -9.20
N VAL A 30 -4.56 -1.53 -9.79
CA VAL A 30 -3.30 -1.26 -10.49
C VAL A 30 -2.13 -1.29 -9.52
N MET A 31 -2.26 -0.70 -8.35
CA MET A 31 -1.22 -0.72 -7.32
C MET A 31 -0.90 -2.15 -6.89
N THR A 32 -1.90 -3.01 -6.79
CA THR A 32 -1.72 -4.41 -6.38
C THR A 32 -0.90 -5.19 -7.41
N THR A 33 -1.09 -4.91 -8.69
CA THR A 33 -0.45 -5.68 -9.77
C THR A 33 0.83 -5.06 -10.30
N ALA A 34 1.01 -3.75 -10.19
CA ALA A 34 2.12 -3.04 -10.85
C ALA A 34 2.73 -1.89 -10.04
N GLY A 35 2.37 -1.74 -8.78
CA GLY A 35 2.76 -0.56 -7.99
C GLY A 35 4.23 -0.48 -7.61
N LEU A 36 4.96 -1.59 -7.62
CA LEU A 36 6.37 -1.67 -7.24
C LEU A 36 7.27 -2.10 -8.38
N TYR A 37 7.02 -1.57 -9.57
CA TYR A 37 7.80 -1.88 -10.77
C TYR A 37 7.84 -3.39 -11.04
N GLU A 38 9.00 -3.94 -11.40
CA GLU A 38 9.10 -5.36 -11.74
C GLU A 38 8.98 -6.32 -10.56
N THR A 39 9.05 -5.82 -9.32
CA THR A 39 8.94 -6.65 -8.11
C THR A 39 7.53 -6.63 -7.50
N SER A 40 6.54 -6.15 -8.23
CA SER A 40 5.16 -6.05 -7.71
C SER A 40 4.58 -7.41 -7.29
N GLY A 41 4.91 -8.49 -7.99
CA GLY A 41 4.46 -9.83 -7.61
C GLY A 41 5.04 -10.30 -6.29
N ASP A 42 6.33 -10.03 -6.07
CA ASP A 42 6.99 -10.35 -4.80
C ASP A 42 6.39 -9.55 -3.64
N TRP A 43 6.10 -8.29 -3.88
CA TRP A 43 5.43 -7.42 -2.91
C TRP A 43 4.06 -7.99 -2.52
N LEU A 44 3.27 -8.39 -3.50
CA LEU A 44 1.95 -8.97 -3.25
C LEU A 44 2.06 -10.23 -2.39
N TYR A 45 3.01 -11.11 -2.71
CA TYR A 45 3.23 -12.33 -1.95
C TYR A 45 3.68 -12.05 -0.51
N ASP A 46 4.67 -11.16 -0.33
CA ASP A 46 5.27 -10.91 0.97
C ASP A 46 4.43 -10.00 1.87
N ILE A 47 3.76 -9.03 1.29
CA ILE A 47 3.10 -7.96 2.05
C ILE A 47 1.59 -8.01 1.90
N GLY A 48 1.08 -8.34 0.71
CA GLY A 48 -0.33 -8.57 0.49
C GLY A 48 -1.21 -7.33 0.52
N LEU A 49 -0.65 -6.15 0.24
CA LEU A 49 -1.37 -4.90 0.25
C LEU A 49 -1.09 -4.08 -1.01
N PRO A 50 -2.06 -3.32 -1.53
CA PRO A 50 -1.77 -2.35 -2.58
C PRO A 50 -0.69 -1.38 -2.14
N GLY A 51 0.33 -1.20 -2.97
CA GLY A 51 1.42 -0.29 -2.68
C GLY A 51 1.87 0.43 -3.95
N LYS A 52 2.43 1.63 -3.78
CA LYS A 52 3.05 2.37 -4.87
C LYS A 52 4.35 2.98 -4.39
N SER A 53 5.42 2.71 -5.14
CA SER A 53 6.74 3.24 -4.85
C SER A 53 7.12 4.37 -5.80
N GLY A 54 8.13 5.12 -5.41
CA GLY A 54 8.76 6.13 -6.24
C GLY A 54 10.28 6.08 -6.09
N ILE A 55 10.99 6.45 -7.14
CA ILE A 55 12.47 6.41 -7.14
C ILE A 55 13.10 7.41 -6.17
N GLY A 56 12.32 8.30 -5.56
CA GLY A 56 12.78 9.16 -4.47
C GLY A 56 12.90 8.46 -3.13
N GLY A 57 12.45 7.20 -3.01
CA GLY A 57 12.51 6.42 -1.78
C GLY A 57 11.20 6.37 -1.00
N GLY A 58 10.12 6.91 -1.55
CA GLY A 58 8.80 6.85 -0.92
C GLY A 58 8.05 5.58 -1.29
N ILE A 59 7.24 5.07 -0.37
CA ILE A 59 6.26 4.02 -0.64
C ILE A 59 4.98 4.39 0.12
N VAL A 60 3.84 4.35 -0.55
CA VAL A 60 2.54 4.39 0.09
C VAL A 60 1.92 3.00 0.02
N THR A 61 1.43 2.52 1.14
CA THR A 61 0.77 1.22 1.26
C THR A 61 -0.64 1.45 1.78
N VAL A 62 -1.61 0.76 1.22
CA VAL A 62 -3.01 0.95 1.57
C VAL A 62 -3.58 -0.37 2.09
N SER A 63 -4.19 -0.32 3.29
CA SER A 63 -4.98 -1.43 3.82
C SER A 63 -6.44 -1.04 3.70
N PRO A 64 -7.18 -1.55 2.69
CA PRO A 64 -8.56 -1.14 2.45
C PRO A 64 -9.44 -1.33 3.68
N GLY A 65 -10.18 -0.28 4.05
CA GLY A 65 -11.04 -0.28 5.21
C GLY A 65 -10.32 -0.07 6.55
N LYS A 66 -8.98 -0.03 6.57
CA LYS A 66 -8.20 0.10 7.81
C LYS A 66 -7.35 1.37 7.84
N GLY A 67 -6.55 1.61 6.84
CA GLY A 67 -5.69 2.79 6.82
C GLY A 67 -4.63 2.77 5.75
N GLY A 68 -3.72 3.74 5.84
CA GLY A 68 -2.60 3.85 4.92
C GLY A 68 -1.29 3.99 5.68
N LEU A 69 -0.21 3.58 5.04
CA LEU A 69 1.15 3.72 5.56
C LEU A 69 1.99 4.44 4.52
N GLY A 70 2.63 5.52 4.92
CA GLY A 70 3.63 6.20 4.11
C GLY A 70 5.01 5.99 4.70
N THR A 71 5.98 5.65 3.87
CA THR A 71 7.38 5.53 4.28
C THR A 71 8.27 6.32 3.34
N PHE A 72 9.39 6.80 3.86
CA PHE A 72 10.40 7.45 3.05
C PHE A 72 11.79 7.06 3.54
N ALA A 73 12.52 6.34 2.69
CA ALA A 73 13.90 5.96 2.96
C ALA A 73 14.62 5.80 1.61
N PRO A 74 15.59 6.66 1.30
CA PRO A 74 16.11 6.80 -0.06
C PRO A 74 17.05 5.70 -0.54
N LEU A 75 17.44 4.75 0.28
CA LEU A 75 18.24 3.61 -0.18
C LEU A 75 17.38 2.64 -0.95
N LEU A 76 17.65 2.48 -2.24
CA LEU A 76 16.82 1.68 -3.15
C LEU A 76 17.44 0.33 -3.44
N ASP A 77 16.58 -0.67 -3.74
CA ASP A 77 17.00 -1.96 -4.30
C ASP A 77 17.22 -1.85 -5.83
N PRO A 78 17.68 -2.92 -6.50
CA PRO A 78 17.92 -2.88 -7.95
C PRO A 78 16.69 -2.54 -8.79
N ALA A 79 15.48 -2.81 -8.29
CA ALA A 79 14.24 -2.47 -9.01
C ALA A 79 13.84 -1.01 -8.84
N GLY A 80 14.49 -0.26 -7.94
CA GLY A 80 14.19 1.15 -7.68
C GLY A 80 13.24 1.38 -6.51
N ASN A 81 13.05 0.41 -5.64
CA ASN A 81 12.15 0.50 -4.48
C ASN A 81 12.94 0.65 -3.18
N SER A 82 12.39 1.43 -2.24
CA SER A 82 13.00 1.63 -0.93
C SER A 82 13.15 0.32 -0.17
N VAL A 83 14.38 -0.02 0.24
CA VAL A 83 14.66 -1.23 1.01
C VAL A 83 14.01 -1.17 2.39
N LYS A 84 14.25 -0.10 3.13
CA LYS A 84 13.68 0.05 4.49
C LYS A 84 12.17 0.21 4.47
N GLY A 85 11.63 0.91 3.47
CA GLY A 85 10.17 1.07 3.33
C GLY A 85 9.47 -0.26 3.15
N GLN A 86 10.03 -1.15 2.33
CA GLN A 86 9.48 -2.50 2.15
C GLN A 86 9.53 -3.31 3.43
N LEU A 87 10.61 -3.24 4.19
CA LEU A 87 10.74 -3.96 5.47
C LEU A 87 9.71 -3.48 6.49
N VAL A 88 9.50 -2.18 6.58
CA VAL A 88 8.49 -1.62 7.50
C VAL A 88 7.08 -2.05 7.09
N ALA A 89 6.75 -1.98 5.81
CA ALA A 89 5.44 -2.38 5.32
C ALA A 89 5.17 -3.87 5.58
N ARG A 90 6.18 -4.72 5.33
CA ARG A 90 6.09 -6.16 5.59
C ARG A 90 5.87 -6.44 7.09
N PHE A 91 6.64 -5.78 7.94
CA PHE A 91 6.51 -5.94 9.38
C PHE A 91 5.11 -5.55 9.86
N LEU A 92 4.62 -4.38 9.46
CA LEU A 92 3.31 -3.91 9.90
C LEU A 92 2.17 -4.76 9.33
N SER A 93 2.26 -5.17 8.08
CA SER A 93 1.24 -6.03 7.47
C SER A 93 1.06 -7.32 8.26
N ARG A 94 2.18 -7.93 8.66
CA ARG A 94 2.15 -9.19 9.42
C ARG A 94 1.74 -9.01 10.87
N ARG A 95 2.23 -7.95 11.51
CA ARG A 95 1.97 -7.71 12.94
C ARG A 95 0.53 -7.31 13.22
N VAL A 96 -0.11 -6.58 12.31
CA VAL A 96 -1.49 -6.12 12.51
C VAL A 96 -2.51 -6.83 11.63
N GLY A 97 -2.09 -7.89 10.93
CA GLY A 97 -3.00 -8.72 10.15
C GLY A 97 -3.65 -8.00 8.98
N MET A 98 -2.90 -7.15 8.27
CA MET A 98 -3.44 -6.35 7.17
C MET A 98 -3.33 -7.01 5.80
N ASP A 99 -2.61 -8.13 5.68
CA ASP A 99 -2.40 -8.83 4.42
C ASP A 99 -3.74 -9.30 3.84
N LEU A 100 -4.06 -8.88 2.61
CA LEU A 100 -5.31 -9.23 1.94
C LEU A 100 -5.41 -10.70 1.57
N LEU A 101 -4.27 -11.38 1.43
CA LEU A 101 -4.22 -12.78 1.00
C LEU A 101 -4.30 -13.75 2.17
N VAL A 102 -4.28 -13.25 3.40
CA VAL A 102 -4.45 -14.04 4.60
C VAL A 102 -5.88 -13.89 5.08
N SER A 103 -6.64 -14.96 5.09
CA SER A 103 -8.03 -14.94 5.51
C SER A 103 -8.16 -15.22 7.00
N GLY A 104 -9.22 -14.67 7.58
CA GLY A 104 -9.55 -14.88 8.97
C GLY A 104 -8.84 -13.91 9.92
N PRO A 105 -9.15 -14.01 11.21
CA PRO A 105 -8.58 -13.13 12.22
C PRO A 105 -7.16 -13.57 12.53
N GLN A 106 -6.21 -12.90 11.93
CA GLN A 106 -4.81 -13.14 12.20
C GLN A 106 -4.37 -12.30 13.39
N GLY A 107 -3.81 -12.95 14.31
CA GLY A 107 -3.26 -12.27 15.44
C GLY A 107 -2.11 -11.34 15.09
#